data_181b806c809d67d4bd3e215d3ff0ca7c
#
_entry.id   181b806c809d67d4bd3e215d3ff0ca7c
#
_cell.length_a   1.000
_cell.length_b   1.000
_cell.length_c   1.000
_cell.angle_alpha   90.00
_cell.angle_beta   90.00
_cell.angle_gamma   90.00
#
_symmetry.space_group_name_H-M   'P 1'
#
loop_
_entity.id
_entity.type
_entity.pdbx_description
1 polymer ?
#
loop_
_entity_poly.entity_id
_entity_poly.type
_entity_poly.pdbx_seq_one_letter_code
_entity_poly.pdbx_strand_id
1 'polypeptide(L)'
;MLSGASAFVQTKRGRLRDFGTRADELQNVAVIFVTYGFAPAGIQSPRKGQMLMAVHSPAQIAEIAASYGAKKARLPLPTVLVLGFLAGAYIALGFLLDIRVIGNAPAEWGSFANFIGASVFPVGLILVLLAGGELLTGNMVAVSMARLCGRITTLEWGKNLALVTIANFAGALFVAYVFGHTVGLTADGPYLEKLVDMARHKLEDGFLQAFFSGIGCNWLVALAVWLSYGAGSMGGKVLGIWFPTMAFVAIGFQHVVANMFLIPAAIFAGYFTWGDYLANFAAVWLGNLAGGALFVAGAYWTAYLKDAGKATGSKQDSPVSEPVKSVSSRG
;
A
#
# COMPACT_ATOMS: atom_id res chain seq x y z
N MET A 1 -4.84 -50.17 23.09
CA MET A 1 -6.22 -50.47 22.66
C MET A 1 -6.92 -49.15 22.40
N LEU A 2 -7.02 -48.77 21.17
CA LEU A 2 -7.72 -47.52 20.75
C LEU A 2 -8.66 -47.91 19.63
N SER A 3 -9.95 -47.84 19.91
CA SER A 3 -11.02 -48.09 18.97
C SER A 3 -11.42 -46.79 18.25
N GLY A 4 -11.66 -46.92 16.95
CA GLY A 4 -11.93 -45.88 16.01
C GLY A 4 -13.31 -45.21 16.15
N ALA A 5 -13.38 -43.99 15.66
CA ALA A 5 -14.60 -43.29 15.37
C ALA A 5 -14.70 -43.09 13.84
N SER A 6 -15.58 -43.87 13.20
CA SER A 6 -15.98 -43.70 11.80
C SER A 6 -17.09 -42.65 11.75
N ALA A 7 -16.88 -41.52 11.09
CA ALA A 7 -17.96 -40.59 10.77
C ALA A 7 -18.60 -40.98 9.42
N PHE A 8 -19.84 -41.48 9.48
CA PHE A 8 -20.68 -41.71 8.29
C PHE A 8 -21.31 -40.38 7.85
N VAL A 9 -21.00 -39.94 6.65
CA VAL A 9 -21.79 -38.89 5.97
C VAL A 9 -22.73 -39.55 4.98
N GLN A 10 -24.04 -39.44 5.26
CA GLN A 10 -25.10 -39.99 4.43
C GLN A 10 -25.41 -39.03 3.27
N THR A 11 -25.10 -39.43 2.03
CA THR A 11 -25.43 -38.67 0.81
C THR A 11 -26.81 -39.03 0.33
N LYS A 12 -27.73 -38.04 0.31
CA LYS A 12 -28.99 -38.14 -0.45
C LYS A 12 -28.69 -38.10 -1.94
N ARG A 13 -29.25 -39.05 -2.70
CA ARG A 13 -29.22 -39.14 -4.15
C ARG A 13 -29.87 -37.91 -4.78
N GLY A 14 -29.10 -37.13 -5.55
CA GLY A 14 -29.57 -36.08 -6.45
C GLY A 14 -28.62 -36.01 -7.67
N ARG A 15 -29.22 -35.98 -8.88
CA ARG A 15 -28.60 -36.06 -10.20
C ARG A 15 -27.31 -35.24 -10.31
N LEU A 16 -26.25 -35.88 -10.80
CA LEU A 16 -25.03 -35.22 -11.28
C LEU A 16 -25.41 -34.33 -12.48
N ARG A 17 -25.31 -33.02 -12.35
CA ARG A 17 -25.20 -32.10 -13.49
C ARG A 17 -23.72 -31.95 -13.82
N ASP A 18 -23.43 -32.14 -15.10
CA ASP A 18 -22.11 -31.96 -15.69
C ASP A 18 -21.71 -30.47 -15.55
N PHE A 19 -20.83 -30.16 -14.61
CA PHE A 19 -20.17 -28.85 -14.55
C PHE A 19 -18.79 -29.01 -15.16
N GLY A 20 -18.62 -28.41 -16.32
CA GLY A 20 -17.30 -28.25 -16.93
C GLY A 20 -16.38 -27.50 -15.99
N THR A 21 -15.53 -28.24 -15.31
CA THR A 21 -14.52 -27.71 -14.39
C THR A 21 -13.43 -27.00 -15.18
N ARG A 22 -13.29 -25.70 -14.97
CA ARG A 22 -12.12 -24.94 -15.42
C ARG A 22 -10.89 -25.44 -14.67
N ALA A 23 -9.77 -25.58 -15.40
CA ALA A 23 -8.49 -26.05 -14.85
C ALA A 23 -8.02 -25.27 -13.60
N ASP A 24 -8.43 -24.00 -13.48
CA ASP A 24 -8.07 -23.10 -12.38
C ASP A 24 -8.74 -23.45 -11.04
N GLU A 25 -9.97 -24.02 -11.06
CA GLU A 25 -10.65 -24.45 -9.83
C GLU A 25 -10.03 -25.72 -9.25
N LEU A 26 -9.55 -26.62 -10.10
CA LEU A 26 -8.85 -27.84 -9.66
C LEU A 26 -7.50 -27.53 -9.03
N GLN A 27 -6.79 -26.49 -9.48
CA GLN A 27 -5.53 -26.07 -8.88
C GLN A 27 -5.73 -25.52 -7.44
N ASN A 28 -6.79 -24.74 -7.21
CA ASN A 28 -7.07 -24.20 -5.88
C ASN A 28 -7.50 -25.28 -4.88
N VAL A 29 -8.26 -26.27 -5.31
CA VAL A 29 -8.65 -27.41 -4.47
C VAL A 29 -7.45 -28.29 -4.15
N ALA A 30 -6.53 -28.53 -5.10
CA ALA A 30 -5.32 -29.31 -4.88
C ALA A 30 -4.38 -28.66 -3.83
N VAL A 31 -4.28 -27.34 -3.81
CA VAL A 31 -3.48 -26.60 -2.81
C VAL A 31 -4.02 -26.81 -1.39
N ILE A 32 -5.35 -26.80 -1.22
CA ILE A 32 -5.98 -27.04 0.09
C ILE A 32 -5.71 -28.46 0.60
N PHE A 33 -5.83 -29.47 -0.27
CA PHE A 33 -5.60 -30.88 0.11
C PHE A 33 -4.13 -31.15 0.48
N VAL A 34 -3.16 -30.54 -0.21
CA VAL A 34 -1.74 -30.70 0.10
C VAL A 34 -1.36 -30.03 1.44
N THR A 35 -2.00 -28.91 1.76
CA THR A 35 -1.72 -28.17 3.03
C THR A 35 -2.24 -28.93 4.26
N TYR A 36 -3.29 -29.74 4.12
CA TYR A 36 -3.89 -30.51 5.22
C TYR A 36 -3.57 -32.01 5.22
N GLY A 37 -2.63 -32.47 4.38
CA GLY A 37 -2.14 -33.86 4.41
C GLY A 37 -3.07 -34.90 3.80
N PHE A 38 -4.12 -34.52 3.06
CA PHE A 38 -5.05 -35.39 2.36
C PHE A 38 -4.81 -35.33 0.84
N ALA A 39 -3.75 -35.95 0.34
CA ALA A 39 -3.53 -36.07 -1.10
C ALA A 39 -4.12 -37.39 -1.62
N PRO A 40 -5.05 -37.41 -2.60
CA PRO A 40 -5.44 -38.62 -3.31
C PRO A 40 -4.26 -39.18 -4.10
N ALA A 41 -4.09 -40.51 -4.10
CA ALA A 41 -3.04 -41.19 -4.84
C ALA A 41 -3.18 -40.90 -6.35
N GLY A 42 -2.16 -40.24 -6.95
CA GLY A 42 -2.11 -39.91 -8.38
C GLY A 42 -1.90 -38.46 -8.74
N ILE A 43 -2.02 -37.51 -7.81
CA ILE A 43 -1.65 -36.10 -8.06
C ILE A 43 -0.16 -35.96 -7.78
N GLN A 44 0.65 -35.72 -8.84
CA GLN A 44 2.06 -35.36 -8.65
C GLN A 44 2.13 -34.06 -7.85
N SER A 45 2.78 -34.13 -6.67
CA SER A 45 3.07 -32.93 -5.89
C SER A 45 3.81 -31.92 -6.77
N PRO A 46 3.44 -30.61 -6.74
CA PRO A 46 4.21 -29.60 -7.44
C PRO A 46 5.66 -29.71 -7.00
N ARG A 47 6.60 -29.73 -7.97
CA ARG A 47 8.04 -29.89 -7.69
C ARG A 47 8.43 -28.94 -6.58
N LYS A 48 9.16 -29.41 -5.58
CA LYS A 48 9.61 -28.66 -4.39
C LYS A 48 10.25 -27.28 -4.68
N GLY A 49 10.64 -27.02 -5.93
CA GLY A 49 11.18 -25.72 -6.38
C GLY A 49 10.14 -24.68 -6.85
N GLN A 50 8.86 -25.05 -7.02
CA GLN A 50 7.81 -24.12 -7.51
C GLN A 50 7.00 -23.47 -6.39
N MET A 51 7.19 -23.90 -5.14
CA MET A 51 6.54 -23.32 -3.94
C MET A 51 7.44 -22.32 -3.19
N LEU A 52 8.58 -21.95 -3.75
CA LEU A 52 9.30 -20.74 -3.36
C LEU A 52 8.49 -19.55 -3.87
N MET A 53 7.80 -18.88 -2.94
CA MET A 53 7.05 -17.64 -3.20
C MET A 53 7.91 -16.72 -4.04
N ALA A 54 7.47 -16.44 -5.27
CA ALA A 54 8.22 -15.62 -6.21
C ALA A 54 8.30 -14.19 -5.67
N VAL A 55 9.41 -13.86 -5.02
CA VAL A 55 9.74 -12.49 -4.64
C VAL A 55 10.24 -11.80 -5.91
N HIS A 56 9.63 -10.69 -6.30
CA HIS A 56 10.08 -9.90 -7.44
C HIS A 56 11.43 -9.23 -7.15
N SER A 57 12.32 -9.21 -8.12
CA SER A 57 13.57 -8.44 -8.03
C SER A 57 13.28 -6.93 -8.00
N PRO A 58 14.19 -6.10 -7.47
CA PRO A 58 13.98 -4.64 -7.43
C PRO A 58 13.68 -4.03 -8.80
N ALA A 59 14.29 -4.52 -9.88
CA ALA A 59 14.00 -4.08 -11.24
C ALA A 59 12.56 -4.45 -11.68
N GLN A 60 12.08 -5.66 -11.34
CA GLN A 60 10.70 -6.07 -11.60
C GLN A 60 9.71 -5.24 -10.78
N ILE A 61 10.03 -4.92 -9.53
CA ILE A 61 9.18 -4.05 -8.70
C ILE A 61 9.07 -2.66 -9.32
N ALA A 62 10.16 -2.08 -9.84
CA ALA A 62 10.15 -0.79 -10.52
C ALA A 62 9.20 -0.80 -11.74
N GLU A 63 9.23 -1.86 -12.53
CA GLU A 63 8.36 -2.05 -13.68
C GLU A 63 6.88 -2.22 -13.28
N ILE A 64 6.61 -2.98 -12.22
CA ILE A 64 5.28 -3.15 -11.62
C ILE A 64 4.76 -1.78 -11.13
N ALA A 65 5.58 -1.01 -10.42
CA ALA A 65 5.22 0.31 -9.91
C ALA A 65 4.85 1.27 -11.05
N ALA A 66 5.64 1.29 -12.14
CA ALA A 66 5.35 2.10 -13.33
C ALA A 66 4.03 1.69 -14.00
N SER A 67 3.77 0.39 -14.09
CA SER A 67 2.54 -0.15 -14.69
C SER A 67 1.30 0.18 -13.85
N TYR A 68 1.38 0.02 -12.52
CA TYR A 68 0.31 0.42 -11.61
C TYR A 68 0.09 1.92 -11.64
N GLY A 69 1.15 2.73 -11.62
CA GLY A 69 1.05 4.19 -11.71
C GLY A 69 0.32 4.67 -12.96
N ALA A 70 0.61 4.07 -14.12
CA ALA A 70 -0.09 4.40 -15.35
C ALA A 70 -1.59 4.04 -15.31
N LYS A 71 -1.95 2.90 -14.72
CA LYS A 71 -3.36 2.51 -14.51
C LYS A 71 -4.06 3.48 -13.55
N LYS A 72 -3.44 3.81 -12.43
CA LYS A 72 -3.97 4.74 -11.40
C LYS A 72 -4.24 6.13 -11.96
N ALA A 73 -3.35 6.66 -12.79
CA ALA A 73 -3.52 7.98 -13.42
C ALA A 73 -4.72 8.07 -14.37
N ARG A 74 -5.22 6.93 -14.86
CA ARG A 74 -6.32 6.82 -15.84
C ARG A 74 -7.60 6.23 -15.27
N LEU A 75 -7.70 6.07 -13.96
CA LEU A 75 -8.94 5.61 -13.33
C LEU A 75 -10.08 6.61 -13.58
N PRO A 76 -11.32 6.12 -13.80
CA PRO A 76 -12.49 6.96 -13.87
C PRO A 76 -12.68 7.80 -12.61
N LEU A 77 -13.16 9.05 -12.74
CA LEU A 77 -13.35 9.96 -11.62
C LEU A 77 -14.16 9.35 -10.46
N PRO A 78 -15.30 8.68 -10.68
CA PRO A 78 -16.05 8.07 -9.58
C PRO A 78 -15.22 7.02 -8.82
N THR A 79 -14.41 6.22 -9.53
CA THR A 79 -13.53 5.22 -8.93
C THR A 79 -12.46 5.87 -8.06
N VAL A 80 -11.81 6.94 -8.55
CA VAL A 80 -10.81 7.70 -7.77
C VAL A 80 -11.43 8.29 -6.50
N LEU A 81 -12.63 8.87 -6.61
CA LEU A 81 -13.30 9.46 -5.46
C LEU A 81 -13.67 8.43 -4.40
N VAL A 82 -14.27 7.30 -4.79
CA VAL A 82 -14.66 6.23 -3.86
C VAL A 82 -13.42 5.59 -3.21
N LEU A 83 -12.46 5.14 -4.02
CA LEU A 83 -11.25 4.49 -3.49
C LEU A 83 -10.36 5.46 -2.71
N GLY A 84 -10.33 6.73 -3.09
CA GLY A 84 -9.64 7.77 -2.34
C GLY A 84 -10.30 8.06 -0.99
N PHE A 85 -11.64 8.19 -0.95
CA PHE A 85 -12.38 8.32 0.29
C PHE A 85 -12.09 7.14 1.24
N LEU A 86 -12.17 5.90 0.74
CA LEU A 86 -11.87 4.71 1.53
C LEU A 86 -10.44 4.72 2.05
N ALA A 87 -9.46 5.10 1.22
CA ALA A 87 -8.06 5.15 1.65
C ALA A 87 -7.82 6.18 2.75
N GLY A 88 -8.40 7.38 2.64
CA GLY A 88 -8.37 8.39 3.70
C GLY A 88 -9.00 7.89 4.99
N ALA A 89 -10.16 7.26 4.89
CA ALA A 89 -10.86 6.67 6.03
C ALA A 89 -10.06 5.52 6.67
N TYR A 90 -9.43 4.64 5.90
CA TYR A 90 -8.61 3.55 6.43
C TYR A 90 -7.38 4.05 7.20
N ILE A 91 -6.67 5.05 6.67
CA ILE A 91 -5.55 5.67 7.40
C ILE A 91 -6.04 6.33 8.69
N ALA A 92 -7.16 7.03 8.63
CA ALA A 92 -7.78 7.66 9.80
C ALA A 92 -8.21 6.63 10.87
N LEU A 93 -8.79 5.50 10.45
CA LEU A 93 -9.13 4.38 11.36
C LEU A 93 -7.89 3.76 11.99
N GLY A 94 -6.78 3.64 11.23
CA GLY A 94 -5.49 3.20 11.78
C GLY A 94 -4.97 4.16 12.84
N PHE A 95 -5.10 5.47 12.64
CA PHE A 95 -4.71 6.47 13.63
C PHE A 95 -5.66 6.51 14.84
N LEU A 96 -6.94 6.41 14.60
CA LEU A 96 -7.93 6.30 15.69
C LEU A 96 -7.64 5.08 16.58
N LEU A 97 -7.29 3.94 15.97
CA LEU A 97 -6.87 2.74 16.70
C LEU A 97 -5.61 3.01 17.54
N ASP A 98 -4.60 3.67 16.99
CA ASP A 98 -3.39 4.08 17.71
C ASP A 98 -3.77 4.88 18.96
N ILE A 99 -4.53 5.98 18.82
CA ILE A 99 -4.99 6.81 19.93
C ILE A 99 -5.77 5.99 20.97
N ARG A 100 -6.65 5.09 20.54
CA ARG A 100 -7.46 4.26 21.44
C ARG A 100 -6.64 3.22 22.21
N VAL A 101 -5.54 2.76 21.64
CA VAL A 101 -4.64 1.78 22.28
C VAL A 101 -3.73 2.47 23.31
N ILE A 102 -3.20 3.66 22.99
CA ILE A 102 -2.21 4.30 23.85
C ILE A 102 -2.75 5.47 24.69
N GLY A 103 -3.96 5.95 24.43
CA GLY A 103 -4.51 7.14 25.10
C GLY A 103 -4.65 7.02 26.63
N ASN A 104 -4.78 5.80 27.13
CA ASN A 104 -4.82 5.50 28.56
C ASN A 104 -3.62 4.65 29.02
N ALA A 105 -2.50 4.68 28.27
CA ALA A 105 -1.30 3.94 28.65
C ALA A 105 -0.65 4.59 29.86
N PRO A 106 -0.12 3.79 30.85
CA PRO A 106 0.60 4.33 31.99
C PRO A 106 1.81 5.18 31.54
N ALA A 107 2.05 6.29 32.23
CA ALA A 107 3.16 7.20 31.91
C ALA A 107 4.53 6.51 32.00
N GLU A 108 4.67 5.50 32.87
CA GLU A 108 5.88 4.70 33.07
C GLU A 108 6.27 3.89 31.83
N TRP A 109 5.32 3.63 30.89
CA TRP A 109 5.62 2.94 29.63
C TRP A 109 6.48 3.78 28.68
N GLY A 110 6.48 5.10 28.82
CA GLY A 110 7.33 5.99 28.02
C GLY A 110 7.29 5.66 26.52
N SER A 111 8.47 5.45 25.91
CA SER A 111 8.58 5.11 24.50
C SER A 111 7.96 3.76 24.11
N PHE A 112 7.74 2.84 25.07
CA PHE A 112 7.07 1.57 24.79
C PHE A 112 5.60 1.77 24.43
N ALA A 113 4.89 2.72 25.04
CA ALA A 113 3.54 3.09 24.62
C ALA A 113 3.52 3.55 23.14
N ASN A 114 4.45 4.43 22.75
CA ASN A 114 4.58 4.88 21.37
C ASN A 114 4.88 3.73 20.40
N PHE A 115 5.70 2.77 20.78
CA PHE A 115 5.97 1.57 19.99
C PHE A 115 4.70 0.72 19.79
N ILE A 116 3.88 0.54 20.83
CA ILE A 116 2.61 -0.20 20.72
C ILE A 116 1.65 0.52 19.78
N GLY A 117 1.45 1.83 19.94
CA GLY A 117 0.62 2.64 19.03
C GLY A 117 1.09 2.56 17.58
N ALA A 118 2.41 2.75 17.36
CA ALA A 118 3.02 2.60 16.06
C ALA A 118 2.85 1.20 15.46
N SER A 119 2.75 0.16 16.30
CA SER A 119 2.57 -1.23 15.85
C SER A 119 1.16 -1.53 15.36
N VAL A 120 0.13 -0.82 15.82
CA VAL A 120 -1.26 -1.05 15.40
C VAL A 120 -1.68 -0.14 14.25
N PHE A 121 -1.07 1.04 14.11
CA PHE A 121 -1.35 1.99 13.02
C PHE A 121 -1.28 1.38 11.61
N PRO A 122 -0.35 0.44 11.27
CA PRO A 122 -0.22 -0.13 9.94
C PRO A 122 -1.48 -0.82 9.41
N VAL A 123 -2.47 -1.14 10.24
CA VAL A 123 -3.75 -1.68 9.79
C VAL A 123 -4.37 -0.78 8.71
N GLY A 124 -4.23 0.54 8.84
CA GLY A 124 -4.73 1.49 7.85
C GLY A 124 -4.11 1.28 6.47
N LEU A 125 -2.78 1.18 6.38
CA LEU A 125 -2.10 0.98 5.09
C LEU A 125 -2.28 -0.45 4.56
N ILE A 126 -2.40 -1.45 5.43
CA ILE A 126 -2.74 -2.83 5.06
C ILE A 126 -4.11 -2.85 4.37
N LEU A 127 -5.12 -2.20 4.94
CA LEU A 127 -6.45 -2.08 4.33
C LEU A 127 -6.39 -1.35 2.98
N VAL A 128 -5.65 -0.25 2.88
CA VAL A 128 -5.47 0.48 1.60
C VAL A 128 -4.91 -0.44 0.51
N LEU A 129 -3.84 -1.17 0.79
CA LEU A 129 -3.10 -1.92 -0.23
C LEU A 129 -3.68 -3.31 -0.53
N LEU A 130 -4.38 -3.92 0.43
CA LEU A 130 -4.90 -5.29 0.28
C LEU A 130 -6.42 -5.34 0.12
N ALA A 131 -7.20 -4.50 0.80
CA ALA A 131 -8.63 -4.39 0.56
C ALA A 131 -8.98 -3.47 -0.61
N GLY A 132 -8.08 -2.54 -0.95
CA GLY A 132 -8.20 -1.62 -2.09
C GLY A 132 -8.46 -0.18 -1.66
N GLY A 133 -7.61 0.73 -2.16
CA GLY A 133 -7.72 2.17 -1.92
C GLY A 133 -6.75 2.95 -2.79
N GLU A 134 -7.10 4.22 -3.07
CA GLU A 134 -6.25 5.18 -3.76
C GLU A 134 -5.65 6.15 -2.74
N LEU A 135 -4.47 5.82 -2.23
CA LEU A 135 -3.78 6.63 -1.22
C LEU A 135 -2.80 7.60 -1.86
N LEU A 136 -2.88 8.87 -1.48
CA LEU A 136 -2.04 9.95 -1.98
C LEU A 136 -0.54 9.63 -1.89
N THR A 137 -0.05 9.24 -0.74
CA THR A 137 1.38 8.94 -0.52
C THR A 137 1.87 7.73 -1.32
N GLY A 138 1.02 6.70 -1.48
CA GLY A 138 1.29 5.59 -2.39
C GLY A 138 1.27 5.99 -3.86
N ASN A 139 0.37 6.91 -4.25
CA ASN A 139 0.34 7.43 -5.61
C ASN A 139 1.53 8.36 -5.90
N MET A 140 2.04 9.11 -4.91
CA MET A 140 3.26 9.91 -5.07
C MET A 140 4.46 9.08 -5.54
N VAL A 141 4.56 7.80 -5.22
CA VAL A 141 5.59 6.91 -5.78
C VAL A 141 5.16 6.29 -7.10
N ALA A 142 3.98 5.67 -7.17
CA ALA A 142 3.56 4.88 -8.33
C ALA A 142 3.33 5.75 -9.59
N VAL A 143 2.57 6.86 -9.48
CA VAL A 143 2.32 7.73 -10.63
C VAL A 143 3.57 8.53 -11.01
N SER A 144 4.46 8.86 -10.05
CA SER A 144 5.75 9.49 -10.37
C SER A 144 6.66 8.52 -11.13
N MET A 145 6.71 7.24 -10.75
CA MET A 145 7.42 6.22 -11.51
C MET A 145 6.88 6.12 -12.95
N ALA A 146 5.55 6.08 -13.13
CA ALA A 146 4.92 6.06 -14.46
C ALA A 146 5.26 7.32 -15.28
N ARG A 147 5.33 8.50 -14.63
CA ARG A 147 5.71 9.75 -15.28
C ARG A 147 7.18 9.75 -15.72
N LEU A 148 8.09 9.28 -14.88
CA LEU A 148 9.52 9.15 -15.20
C LEU A 148 9.76 8.17 -16.35
N CYS A 149 8.96 7.10 -16.44
CA CYS A 149 8.99 6.15 -17.56
C CYS A 149 8.29 6.66 -18.83
N GLY A 150 7.76 7.89 -18.85
CA GLY A 150 7.04 8.45 -20.00
C GLY A 150 5.68 7.82 -20.30
N ARG A 151 5.11 7.03 -19.36
CA ARG A 151 3.84 6.31 -19.54
C ARG A 151 2.61 7.18 -19.35
N ILE A 152 2.75 8.31 -18.67
CA ILE A 152 1.72 9.31 -18.44
C ILE A 152 2.28 10.72 -18.63
N THR A 153 1.40 11.67 -18.89
CA THR A 153 1.72 13.09 -19.01
C THR A 153 1.86 13.74 -17.62
N THR A 154 2.50 14.92 -17.58
CA THR A 154 2.57 15.74 -16.34
C THR A 154 1.18 16.15 -15.86
N LEU A 155 0.25 16.41 -16.79
CA LEU A 155 -1.12 16.75 -16.46
C LEU A 155 -1.86 15.57 -15.81
N GLU A 156 -1.75 14.36 -16.35
CA GLU A 156 -2.32 13.14 -15.74
C GLU A 156 -1.75 12.91 -14.34
N TRP A 157 -0.44 13.10 -14.17
CA TRP A 157 0.25 13.02 -12.86
C TRP A 157 -0.32 14.03 -11.86
N GLY A 158 -0.37 15.31 -12.19
CA GLY A 158 -0.87 16.36 -11.31
C GLY A 158 -2.35 16.21 -11.00
N LYS A 159 -3.17 15.87 -12.01
CA LYS A 159 -4.61 15.61 -11.84
C LYS A 159 -4.87 14.45 -10.88
N ASN A 160 -4.13 13.35 -11.00
CA ASN A 160 -4.29 12.20 -10.09
C ASN A 160 -3.97 12.60 -8.64
N LEU A 161 -2.82 13.25 -8.39
CA LEU A 161 -2.44 13.68 -7.05
C LEU A 161 -3.45 14.66 -6.44
N ALA A 162 -3.95 15.61 -7.20
CA ALA A 162 -4.96 16.58 -6.73
C ALA A 162 -6.28 15.88 -6.36
N LEU A 163 -6.82 15.03 -7.24
CA LEU A 163 -8.07 14.32 -7.00
C LEU A 163 -7.98 13.36 -5.80
N VAL A 164 -6.88 12.63 -5.69
CA VAL A 164 -6.67 11.70 -4.57
C VAL A 164 -6.45 12.47 -3.26
N THR A 165 -5.79 13.64 -3.29
CA THR A 165 -5.68 14.52 -2.10
C THR A 165 -7.06 14.88 -1.56
N ILE A 166 -7.95 15.38 -2.43
CA ILE A 166 -9.30 15.78 -2.04
C ILE A 166 -10.12 14.59 -1.50
N ALA A 167 -10.03 13.45 -2.18
CA ALA A 167 -10.78 12.26 -1.79
C ALA A 167 -10.27 11.67 -0.46
N ASN A 168 -8.95 11.61 -0.24
CA ASN A 168 -8.37 11.19 1.04
C ASN A 168 -8.76 12.13 2.16
N PHE A 169 -8.72 13.45 1.92
CA PHE A 169 -9.15 14.43 2.91
C PHE A 169 -10.61 14.22 3.32
N ALA A 170 -11.52 14.03 2.37
CA ALA A 170 -12.92 13.75 2.66
C ALA A 170 -13.11 12.49 3.52
N GLY A 171 -12.38 11.40 3.21
CA GLY A 171 -12.44 10.16 3.99
C GLY A 171 -11.87 10.29 5.40
N ALA A 172 -10.73 10.96 5.55
CA ALA A 172 -10.13 11.20 6.85
C ALA A 172 -10.99 12.14 7.72
N LEU A 173 -11.54 13.20 7.11
CA LEU A 173 -12.44 14.15 7.78
C LEU A 173 -13.73 13.46 8.24
N PHE A 174 -14.27 12.55 7.45
CA PHE A 174 -15.44 11.74 7.84
C PHE A 174 -15.16 10.96 9.13
N VAL A 175 -14.04 10.27 9.22
CA VAL A 175 -13.67 9.52 10.43
C VAL A 175 -13.44 10.46 11.62
N ALA A 176 -12.78 11.60 11.42
CA ALA A 176 -12.54 12.59 12.46
C ALA A 176 -13.85 13.14 13.04
N TYR A 177 -14.78 13.51 12.16
CA TYR A 177 -16.05 14.09 12.58
C TYR A 177 -17.01 13.03 13.13
N VAL A 178 -17.27 11.96 12.37
CA VAL A 178 -18.29 10.97 12.74
C VAL A 178 -17.82 10.12 13.91
N PHE A 179 -16.68 9.48 13.82
CA PHE A 179 -16.23 8.56 14.87
C PHE A 179 -15.49 9.27 15.99
N GLY A 180 -14.63 10.23 15.66
CA GLY A 180 -13.88 10.99 16.66
C GLY A 180 -14.80 11.87 17.49
N HIS A 181 -15.51 12.80 16.85
CA HIS A 181 -16.31 13.83 17.51
C HIS A 181 -17.73 13.36 17.84
N THR A 182 -18.55 12.92 16.84
CA THR A 182 -19.97 12.63 17.08
C THR A 182 -20.19 11.35 17.89
N VAL A 183 -19.47 10.26 17.60
CA VAL A 183 -19.51 9.03 18.42
C VAL A 183 -18.76 9.22 19.74
N GLY A 184 -17.85 10.22 19.82
CA GLY A 184 -17.14 10.56 21.04
C GLY A 184 -15.90 9.74 21.31
N LEU A 185 -15.34 9.01 20.31
CA LEU A 185 -14.18 8.14 20.54
C LEU A 185 -12.89 8.91 20.93
N THR A 186 -12.83 10.20 20.63
CA THR A 186 -11.72 11.11 20.99
C THR A 186 -12.23 12.42 21.55
N ALA A 187 -13.45 12.48 22.09
CA ALA A 187 -14.08 13.74 22.52
C ALA A 187 -13.85 14.10 23.98
N ASP A 188 -13.41 13.15 24.81
CA ASP A 188 -13.21 13.36 26.23
C ASP A 188 -12.07 12.51 26.83
N GLY A 189 -11.74 12.78 28.08
CA GLY A 189 -10.82 12.02 28.92
C GLY A 189 -9.42 11.84 28.29
N PRO A 190 -8.72 10.75 28.62
CA PRO A 190 -7.33 10.54 28.21
C PRO A 190 -7.16 10.41 26.68
N TYR A 191 -8.21 10.06 25.95
CA TYR A 191 -8.16 9.96 24.49
C TYR A 191 -8.16 11.34 23.82
N LEU A 192 -8.92 12.30 24.37
CA LEU A 192 -8.87 13.70 23.94
C LEU A 192 -7.52 14.32 24.26
N GLU A 193 -7.00 14.12 25.46
CA GLU A 193 -5.69 14.60 25.88
C GLU A 193 -4.60 14.08 24.95
N LYS A 194 -4.62 12.78 24.62
CA LYS A 194 -3.66 12.17 23.70
C LYS A 194 -3.80 12.69 22.27
N LEU A 195 -5.03 12.84 21.76
CA LEU A 195 -5.30 13.44 20.46
C LEU A 195 -4.69 14.84 20.34
N VAL A 196 -4.97 15.69 21.34
CA VAL A 196 -4.50 17.09 21.37
C VAL A 196 -2.99 17.17 21.49
N ASP A 197 -2.38 16.35 22.35
CA ASP A 197 -0.93 16.26 22.51
C ASP A 197 -0.25 15.87 21.18
N MET A 198 -0.73 14.81 20.52
CA MET A 198 -0.19 14.40 19.23
C MET A 198 -0.38 15.45 18.14
N ALA A 199 -1.53 16.14 18.11
CA ALA A 199 -1.79 17.22 17.16
C ALA A 199 -0.88 18.43 17.42
N ARG A 200 -0.67 18.79 18.68
CA ARG A 200 0.23 19.87 19.10
C ARG A 200 1.65 19.62 18.58
N HIS A 201 2.21 18.46 18.85
CA HIS A 201 3.55 18.09 18.35
C HIS A 201 3.68 18.20 16.83
N LYS A 202 2.61 17.89 16.06
CA LYS A 202 2.62 18.05 14.60
C LYS A 202 2.58 19.52 14.15
N LEU A 203 1.95 20.39 14.93
CA LEU A 203 1.78 21.82 14.61
C LEU A 203 2.91 22.70 15.13
N GLU A 204 3.68 22.22 16.11
CA GLU A 204 4.87 22.94 16.66
C GLU A 204 6.04 22.95 15.66
N ASP A 205 6.07 22.01 14.71
CA ASP A 205 7.09 21.98 13.67
C ASP A 205 6.99 23.20 12.75
N GLY A 206 8.10 23.94 12.59
CA GLY A 206 8.22 24.95 11.55
C GLY A 206 8.17 24.34 10.15
N PHE A 207 7.93 25.16 9.11
CA PHE A 207 7.77 24.69 7.73
C PHE A 207 8.88 23.73 7.26
N LEU A 208 10.15 24.08 7.47
CA LEU A 208 11.28 23.24 7.06
C LEU A 208 11.33 21.93 7.84
N GLN A 209 11.04 21.96 9.13
CA GLN A 209 11.04 20.78 9.98
C GLN A 209 9.92 19.81 9.57
N ALA A 210 8.71 20.32 9.36
CA ALA A 210 7.57 19.54 8.86
C ALA A 210 7.83 19.00 7.44
N PHE A 211 8.47 19.78 6.57
CA PHE A 211 8.86 19.37 5.21
C PHE A 211 9.87 18.20 5.23
N PHE A 212 10.97 18.31 5.99
CA PHE A 212 11.97 17.24 6.06
C PHE A 212 11.42 16.01 6.78
N SER A 213 10.62 16.18 7.82
CA SER A 213 9.90 15.11 8.48
C SER A 213 8.95 14.39 7.49
N GLY A 214 8.28 15.17 6.62
CA GLY A 214 7.47 14.64 5.53
C GLY A 214 8.27 13.82 4.51
N ILE A 215 9.50 14.21 4.17
CA ILE A 215 10.39 13.41 3.30
C ILE A 215 10.63 12.04 3.94
N GLY A 216 11.08 12.00 5.19
CA GLY A 216 11.37 10.76 5.91
C GLY A 216 10.15 9.84 6.01
N CYS A 217 8.98 10.43 6.25
CA CYS A 217 7.72 9.70 6.30
C CYS A 217 7.43 8.98 4.96
N ASN A 218 7.33 9.73 3.87
CA ASN A 218 6.93 9.11 2.61
C ASN A 218 8.07 8.35 1.93
N TRP A 219 9.30 8.49 2.37
CA TRP A 219 10.35 7.53 2.00
C TRP A 219 9.99 6.13 2.52
N LEU A 220 9.60 6.00 3.80
CA LEU A 220 9.22 4.72 4.40
C LEU A 220 7.87 4.20 3.89
N VAL A 221 6.85 5.05 3.76
CA VAL A 221 5.54 4.65 3.20
C VAL A 221 5.67 4.18 1.75
N ALA A 222 6.45 4.88 0.93
CA ALA A 222 6.73 4.47 -0.45
C ALA A 222 7.46 3.13 -0.50
N LEU A 223 8.38 2.85 0.45
CA LEU A 223 9.02 1.54 0.58
C LEU A 223 8.04 0.46 1.05
N ALA A 224 7.06 0.77 1.90
CA ALA A 224 6.00 -0.18 2.24
C ALA A 224 5.18 -0.59 1.00
N VAL A 225 4.80 0.38 0.16
CA VAL A 225 4.15 0.12 -1.14
C VAL A 225 5.05 -0.70 -2.05
N TRP A 226 6.33 -0.36 -2.15
CA TRP A 226 7.34 -1.06 -2.93
C TRP A 226 7.48 -2.52 -2.52
N LEU A 227 7.64 -2.79 -1.23
CA LEU A 227 7.76 -4.14 -0.69
C LEU A 227 6.48 -4.95 -0.92
N SER A 228 5.29 -4.32 -0.87
CA SER A 228 4.03 -4.98 -1.17
C SER A 228 3.95 -5.46 -2.63
N TYR A 229 4.55 -4.72 -3.58
CA TYR A 229 4.68 -5.15 -4.98
C TYR A 229 5.68 -6.29 -5.15
N GLY A 230 6.69 -6.35 -4.28
CA GLY A 230 7.72 -7.39 -4.31
C GLY A 230 7.27 -8.73 -3.74
N ALA A 231 6.30 -8.72 -2.83
CA ALA A 231 5.91 -9.92 -2.08
C ALA A 231 4.93 -10.81 -2.86
N GLY A 232 5.24 -12.09 -2.96
CA GLY A 232 4.43 -13.11 -3.63
C GLY A 232 3.32 -13.74 -2.77
N SER A 233 3.21 -13.37 -1.48
CA SER A 233 2.20 -13.93 -0.56
C SER A 233 1.51 -12.85 0.25
N MET A 234 0.30 -13.14 0.74
CA MET A 234 -0.46 -12.24 1.60
C MET A 234 0.33 -11.89 2.88
N GLY A 235 0.91 -12.89 3.57
CA GLY A 235 1.71 -12.67 4.77
C GLY A 235 2.96 -11.82 4.49
N GLY A 236 3.66 -12.09 3.37
CA GLY A 236 4.80 -11.28 2.94
C GLY A 236 4.41 -9.83 2.65
N LYS A 237 3.23 -9.58 2.03
CA LYS A 237 2.71 -8.22 1.82
C LYS A 237 2.42 -7.54 3.15
N VAL A 238 1.72 -8.22 4.07
CA VAL A 238 1.41 -7.65 5.40
C VAL A 238 2.69 -7.23 6.11
N LEU A 239 3.72 -8.09 6.19
CA LEU A 239 4.99 -7.76 6.83
C LEU A 239 5.74 -6.64 6.10
N GLY A 240 5.78 -6.67 4.76
CA GLY A 240 6.40 -5.62 3.94
C GLY A 240 5.74 -4.25 4.10
N ILE A 241 4.44 -4.22 4.39
CA ILE A 241 3.69 -2.99 4.69
C ILE A 241 3.92 -2.58 6.15
N TRP A 242 3.83 -3.54 7.06
CA TRP A 242 3.79 -3.29 8.50
C TRP A 242 5.07 -2.65 9.03
N PHE A 243 6.25 -3.21 8.72
CA PHE A 243 7.51 -2.73 9.28
C PHE A 243 7.85 -1.28 8.91
N PRO A 244 7.85 -0.84 7.64
CA PRO A 244 8.17 0.54 7.31
C PRO A 244 7.10 1.52 7.82
N THR A 245 5.84 1.07 7.87
CA THR A 245 4.73 1.89 8.37
C THR A 245 4.85 2.09 9.88
N MET A 246 5.09 1.03 10.64
CA MET A 246 5.38 1.11 12.07
C MET A 246 6.58 2.03 12.34
N ALA A 247 7.65 1.90 11.54
CA ALA A 247 8.87 2.67 11.72
C ALA A 247 8.63 4.18 11.60
N PHE A 248 7.91 4.66 10.55
CA PHE A 248 7.70 6.10 10.41
C PHE A 248 6.81 6.67 11.54
N VAL A 249 5.85 5.88 12.04
CA VAL A 249 5.00 6.29 13.17
C VAL A 249 5.83 6.35 14.45
N ALA A 250 6.62 5.31 14.76
CA ALA A 250 7.47 5.25 15.93
C ALA A 250 8.53 6.37 15.96
N ILE A 251 9.09 6.75 14.81
CA ILE A 251 10.02 7.88 14.67
C ILE A 251 9.30 9.23 14.87
N GLY A 252 7.99 9.30 14.63
CA GLY A 252 7.20 10.52 14.75
C GLY A 252 7.13 11.37 13.48
N PHE A 253 7.47 10.83 12.30
CA PHE A 253 7.44 11.55 11.03
C PHE A 253 6.04 12.05 10.64
N GLN A 254 5.99 13.08 9.79
CA GLN A 254 4.77 13.78 9.35
C GLN A 254 4.15 13.11 8.11
N HIS A 255 3.00 12.46 8.27
CA HIS A 255 2.23 11.86 7.18
C HIS A 255 1.01 12.72 6.83
N VAL A 256 0.95 13.23 5.61
CA VAL A 256 -0.09 14.20 5.20
C VAL A 256 -1.51 13.65 5.38
N VAL A 257 -1.78 12.38 5.02
CA VAL A 257 -3.13 11.81 5.12
C VAL A 257 -3.49 11.47 6.58
N ALA A 258 -2.50 11.08 7.40
CA ALA A 258 -2.72 10.90 8.84
C ALA A 258 -3.04 12.22 9.53
N ASN A 259 -2.35 13.30 9.14
CA ASN A 259 -2.62 14.65 9.63
C ASN A 259 -4.00 15.18 9.18
N MET A 260 -4.56 14.71 8.04
CA MET A 260 -5.93 14.98 7.60
C MET A 260 -7.01 14.45 8.57
N PHE A 261 -6.67 13.51 9.43
CA PHE A 261 -7.52 13.03 10.51
C PHE A 261 -7.18 13.73 11.83
N LEU A 262 -5.92 13.65 12.25
CA LEU A 262 -5.46 14.04 13.58
C LEU A 262 -5.77 15.52 13.90
N ILE A 263 -5.35 16.43 13.00
CA ILE A 263 -5.49 17.87 13.25
C ILE A 263 -6.96 18.31 13.14
N PRO A 264 -7.74 17.92 12.11
CA PRO A 264 -9.18 18.20 12.10
C PRO A 264 -9.96 17.64 13.29
N ALA A 265 -9.62 16.44 13.79
CA ALA A 265 -10.25 15.91 14.99
C ALA A 265 -10.02 16.82 16.23
N ALA A 266 -8.81 17.36 16.36
CA ALA A 266 -8.49 18.32 17.42
C ALA A 266 -9.14 19.70 17.18
N ILE A 267 -9.35 20.12 15.93
CA ILE A 267 -10.11 21.33 15.59
C ILE A 267 -11.59 21.17 15.99
N PHE A 268 -12.20 20.01 15.70
CA PHE A 268 -13.59 19.74 16.14
C PHE A 268 -13.74 19.70 17.65
N ALA A 269 -12.68 19.37 18.37
CA ALA A 269 -12.62 19.47 19.82
C ALA A 269 -12.33 20.89 20.36
N GLY A 270 -12.10 21.87 19.48
CA GLY A 270 -11.94 23.29 19.84
C GLY A 270 -10.51 23.73 20.19
N TYR A 271 -9.46 22.94 19.85
CA TYR A 271 -8.09 23.22 20.29
C TYR A 271 -7.21 23.97 19.28
N PHE A 272 -7.45 23.80 17.97
CA PHE A 272 -6.64 24.42 16.91
C PHE A 272 -7.53 25.02 15.82
N THR A 273 -6.92 25.67 14.84
CA THR A 273 -7.64 26.35 13.74
C THR A 273 -7.38 25.66 12.38
N TRP A 274 -8.26 25.91 11.43
CA TRP A 274 -8.03 25.49 10.04
C TRP A 274 -6.82 26.18 9.40
N GLY A 275 -6.42 27.36 9.90
CA GLY A 275 -5.19 28.05 9.50
C GLY A 275 -3.94 27.22 9.87
N ASP A 276 -3.89 26.71 11.10
CA ASP A 276 -2.81 25.85 11.60
C ASP A 276 -2.70 24.57 10.75
N TYR A 277 -3.87 23.94 10.45
CA TYR A 277 -3.92 22.77 9.59
C TYR A 277 -3.36 23.05 8.19
N LEU A 278 -3.77 24.15 7.54
CA LEU A 278 -3.33 24.47 6.18
C LEU A 278 -1.82 24.75 6.10
N ALA A 279 -1.26 25.40 7.10
CA ALA A 279 0.19 25.64 7.21
C ALA A 279 0.97 24.32 7.29
N ASN A 280 0.55 23.40 8.19
CA ASN A 280 1.13 22.06 8.29
C ASN A 280 0.94 21.24 7.01
N PHE A 281 -0.29 21.24 6.47
CA PHE A 281 -0.63 20.51 5.26
C PHE A 281 0.31 20.84 4.09
N ALA A 282 0.57 22.14 3.84
CA ALA A 282 1.41 22.56 2.73
C ALA A 282 2.85 22.02 2.85
N ALA A 283 3.46 22.16 4.02
CA ALA A 283 4.80 21.68 4.29
C ALA A 283 4.91 20.16 4.16
N VAL A 284 3.98 19.44 4.81
CA VAL A 284 4.00 17.97 4.86
C VAL A 284 3.64 17.36 3.49
N TRP A 285 2.68 17.96 2.75
CA TRP A 285 2.33 17.50 1.40
C TRP A 285 3.53 17.56 0.46
N LEU A 286 4.25 18.68 0.44
CA LEU A 286 5.46 18.85 -0.37
C LEU A 286 6.59 17.90 0.08
N GLY A 287 6.78 17.73 1.38
CA GLY A 287 7.74 16.79 1.93
C GLY A 287 7.43 15.35 1.55
N ASN A 288 6.16 14.92 1.71
CA ASN A 288 5.74 13.58 1.31
C ASN A 288 5.89 13.37 -0.20
N LEU A 289 5.57 14.38 -1.03
CA LEU A 289 5.83 14.30 -2.48
C LEU A 289 7.31 14.09 -2.78
N ALA A 290 8.19 14.87 -2.18
CA ALA A 290 9.63 14.72 -2.38
C ALA A 290 10.12 13.33 -1.93
N GLY A 291 9.68 12.84 -0.77
CA GLY A 291 10.01 11.50 -0.27
C GLY A 291 9.65 10.38 -1.24
N GLY A 292 8.41 10.37 -1.73
CA GLY A 292 7.93 9.35 -2.67
C GLY A 292 8.47 9.51 -4.09
N ALA A 293 8.43 10.74 -4.63
CA ALA A 293 8.78 11.00 -6.03
C ALA A 293 10.29 11.04 -6.30
N LEU A 294 11.09 11.63 -5.40
CA LEU A 294 12.53 11.77 -5.62
C LEU A 294 13.31 10.61 -5.00
N PHE A 295 13.10 10.34 -3.71
CA PHE A 295 13.90 9.38 -2.95
C PHE A 295 13.55 7.92 -3.24
N VAL A 296 12.33 7.62 -3.70
CA VAL A 296 11.96 6.25 -4.10
C VAL A 296 11.77 6.14 -5.60
N ALA A 297 10.80 6.83 -6.21
CA ALA A 297 10.55 6.70 -7.65
C ALA A 297 11.75 7.14 -8.49
N GLY A 298 12.33 8.31 -8.22
CA GLY A 298 13.50 8.85 -8.94
C GLY A 298 14.75 8.00 -8.78
N ALA A 299 15.05 7.59 -7.53
CA ALA A 299 16.21 6.76 -7.24
C ALA A 299 16.11 5.39 -7.95
N TYR A 300 14.99 4.69 -7.80
CA TYR A 300 14.84 3.37 -8.41
C TYR A 300 14.61 3.40 -9.92
N TRP A 301 13.99 4.46 -10.46
CA TRP A 301 13.96 4.68 -11.91
C TRP A 301 15.39 4.83 -12.47
N THR A 302 16.22 5.64 -11.82
CA THR A 302 17.61 5.85 -12.24
C THR A 302 18.41 4.57 -12.15
N ALA A 303 18.25 3.78 -11.08
CA ALA A 303 19.00 2.55 -10.86
C ALA A 303 18.59 1.40 -11.78
N TYR A 304 17.31 1.29 -12.15
CA TYR A 304 16.80 0.06 -12.77
C TYR A 304 16.12 0.24 -14.13
N LEU A 305 15.57 1.43 -14.46
CA LEU A 305 14.75 1.60 -15.66
C LEU A 305 15.31 2.59 -16.69
N LYS A 306 16.11 3.55 -16.27
CA LYS A 306 16.61 4.63 -17.14
C LYS A 306 17.35 4.13 -18.38
N ASP A 307 18.19 3.12 -18.24
CA ASP A 307 19.00 2.59 -19.33
C ASP A 307 18.45 1.28 -19.94
N ALA A 308 17.46 0.66 -19.31
CA ALA A 308 16.82 -0.55 -19.83
C ALA A 308 16.12 -0.31 -21.18
N GLY A 309 15.58 0.89 -21.41
CA GLY A 309 14.98 1.31 -22.68
C GLY A 309 15.97 1.50 -23.83
N LYS A 310 17.23 1.79 -23.53
CA LYS A 310 18.28 1.96 -24.56
C LYS A 310 18.80 0.63 -25.09
N ALA A 311 18.84 -0.41 -24.24
CA ALA A 311 19.31 -1.73 -24.60
C ALA A 311 18.37 -2.49 -25.54
N THR A 312 17.06 -2.20 -25.51
CA THR A 312 16.06 -2.80 -26.42
C THR A 312 16.01 -2.15 -27.79
N GLY A 313 16.35 -0.85 -27.91
CA GLY A 313 16.42 -0.14 -29.20
C GLY A 313 17.61 -0.56 -30.06
N SER A 314 18.74 -1.00 -29.46
CA SER A 314 19.94 -1.37 -30.21
C SER A 314 19.90 -2.80 -30.81
N LYS A 315 18.95 -3.63 -30.42
CA LYS A 315 18.80 -5.01 -30.97
C LYS A 315 17.89 -5.10 -32.22
N GLN A 316 17.23 -4.01 -32.61
CA GLN A 316 16.34 -4.00 -33.78
C GLN A 316 17.02 -3.59 -35.08
N ASP A 317 18.26 -3.09 -35.04
CA ASP A 317 19.03 -2.65 -36.21
C ASP A 317 20.11 -3.66 -36.70
N SER A 318 19.99 -4.93 -36.35
CA SER A 318 20.83 -5.94 -36.99
C SER A 318 20.27 -6.26 -38.40
N PRO A 319 21.00 -6.00 -39.48
CA PRO A 319 20.51 -6.31 -40.83
C PRO A 319 20.25 -7.81 -40.95
N VAL A 320 19.09 -8.12 -41.48
CA VAL A 320 18.71 -9.49 -41.85
C VAL A 320 19.78 -10.01 -42.79
N SER A 321 20.52 -11.05 -42.40
CA SER A 321 21.47 -11.74 -43.25
C SER A 321 20.72 -12.33 -44.46
N GLU A 322 21.10 -11.94 -45.68
CA GLU A 322 20.58 -12.48 -46.92
C GLU A 322 20.69 -14.02 -46.98
N PRO A 323 19.71 -14.71 -47.54
CA PRO A 323 19.78 -16.17 -47.68
C PRO A 323 20.86 -16.56 -48.68
N VAL A 324 21.80 -17.40 -48.22
CA VAL A 324 22.85 -18.01 -49.07
C VAL A 324 22.20 -18.74 -50.24
N LYS A 325 22.48 -18.25 -51.46
CA LYS A 325 22.04 -18.95 -52.70
C LYS A 325 22.74 -20.30 -52.78
N SER A 326 21.95 -21.36 -52.77
CA SER A 326 22.42 -22.73 -53.05
C SER A 326 23.01 -22.81 -54.47
N VAL A 327 24.28 -23.11 -54.55
CA VAL A 327 24.96 -23.44 -55.83
C VAL A 327 24.56 -24.88 -56.19
N SER A 328 23.73 -25.02 -57.24
CA SER A 328 23.43 -26.28 -57.85
C SER A 328 24.69 -26.71 -58.66
N SER A 329 25.37 -27.77 -58.21
CA SER A 329 26.33 -28.50 -59.02
C SER A 329 25.61 -29.49 -59.94
N ARG A 330 25.56 -29.17 -61.22
CA ARG A 330 25.39 -30.17 -62.29
C ARG A 330 26.76 -30.75 -62.65
N GLY A 331 26.87 -32.04 -62.68
CA GLY A 331 27.99 -32.79 -63.18
C GLY A 331 27.79 -34.28 -62.87
#